data_897eb20999ea997d7736d6fcaa4d5759
#
_entry.id   897eb20999ea997d7736d6fcaa4d5759
#
_cell.length_a   1.000
_cell.length_b   1.000
_cell.length_c   1.000
_cell.angle_alpha   90.00
_cell.angle_beta   90.00
_cell.angle_gamma   90.00
#
_symmetry.space_group_name_H-M   'P 1'
#
loop_
_entity.id
_entity.type
_entity.pdbx_description
1 polymer ?
#
loop_
_entity_poly.entity_id
_entity_poly.type
_entity_poly.pdbx_seq_one_letter_code
_entity_poly.pdbx_strand_id
1 'polypeptide(L)'
;MMLRRTLPVGLCVLAAAFGVYWWLTSPPTLVAVTASATAPNLANGQIIFNAGGCSSCHAVPNQPDRLRLGGGLAIPSPFGTFYAPNISPDPADGIGRWREVGFVNAVTKGISPEGTHYFPAFPYTSYAHVKVQDVRDLFAYLKTLAPVPGKVRDHDLPFPFNIRRNVGIWKLLFMDDKPFIADPAHSVSWNRGAYLVNGFGHCAECHSPRNFLGGIIAAQRFGGGPDPEGEGWVPNITRKGLGDWNDKDIAYFLETGQTPDGDSAGGSMVRVIRNTSQLPAEDRAAIAEYIVSLPPVDGPPRPPRKAEPAVAK
;
A
#
# COMPACT_ATOMS: atom_id res chain seq x y z
N MET A 1 -45.60 -35.52 3.71
CA MET A 1 -45.26 -35.10 5.10
C MET A 1 -43.75 -34.73 5.27
N MET A 2 -42.85 -35.12 4.39
CA MET A 2 -41.40 -34.79 4.46
C MET A 2 -41.08 -33.32 4.15
N LEU A 3 -41.78 -32.65 3.24
CA LEU A 3 -41.46 -31.28 2.77
C LEU A 3 -41.65 -30.21 3.88
N ARG A 4 -42.51 -30.44 4.89
CA ARG A 4 -42.76 -29.48 5.99
C ARG A 4 -41.69 -29.42 7.07
N ARG A 5 -40.80 -30.44 7.15
CA ARG A 5 -39.72 -30.48 8.16
C ARG A 5 -38.38 -30.00 7.60
N THR A 6 -38.19 -29.98 6.28
CA THR A 6 -36.95 -29.56 5.63
C THR A 6 -36.82 -28.02 5.54
N LEU A 7 -37.95 -27.31 5.45
CA LEU A 7 -37.96 -25.84 5.37
C LEU A 7 -37.36 -25.15 6.62
N PRO A 8 -37.75 -25.51 7.87
CA PRO A 8 -37.16 -24.89 9.05
C PRO A 8 -35.69 -25.25 9.24
N VAL A 9 -35.25 -26.45 8.88
CA VAL A 9 -33.82 -26.84 8.94
C VAL A 9 -32.97 -26.01 7.96
N GLY A 10 -33.45 -25.86 6.72
CA GLY A 10 -32.79 -25.02 5.72
C GLY A 10 -32.63 -23.56 6.17
N LEU A 11 -33.70 -23.00 6.80
CA LEU A 11 -33.65 -21.62 7.32
C LEU A 11 -32.65 -21.50 8.48
N CYS A 12 -32.59 -22.48 9.39
CA CYS A 12 -31.61 -22.48 10.47
C CYS A 12 -30.18 -22.56 9.96
N VAL A 13 -29.91 -23.39 8.94
CA VAL A 13 -28.60 -23.49 8.31
C VAL A 13 -28.18 -22.18 7.64
N LEU A 14 -29.08 -21.54 6.90
CA LEU A 14 -28.83 -20.24 6.28
C LEU A 14 -28.58 -19.14 7.32
N ALA A 15 -29.37 -19.11 8.40
CA ALA A 15 -29.18 -18.15 9.49
C ALA A 15 -27.83 -18.36 10.19
N ALA A 16 -27.45 -19.63 10.44
CA ALA A 16 -26.14 -19.94 11.02
C ALA A 16 -25.00 -19.54 10.09
N ALA A 17 -25.09 -19.86 8.79
CA ALA A 17 -24.11 -19.46 7.80
C ALA A 17 -23.97 -17.94 7.69
N PHE A 18 -25.10 -17.21 7.71
CA PHE A 18 -25.11 -15.74 7.75
C PHE A 18 -24.47 -15.21 9.05
N GLY A 19 -24.75 -15.82 10.19
CA GLY A 19 -24.14 -15.45 11.47
C GLY A 19 -22.63 -15.64 11.45
N VAL A 20 -22.14 -16.76 10.93
CA VAL A 20 -20.70 -17.03 10.75
C VAL A 20 -20.07 -16.03 9.79
N TYR A 21 -20.70 -15.80 8.63
CA TYR A 21 -20.23 -14.77 7.68
C TYR A 21 -20.16 -13.40 8.36
N TRP A 22 -21.21 -13.01 9.06
CA TRP A 22 -21.27 -11.72 9.76
C TRP A 22 -20.17 -11.58 10.80
N TRP A 23 -19.89 -12.62 11.56
CA TRP A 23 -18.82 -12.65 12.57
C TRP A 23 -17.43 -12.58 11.93
N LEU A 24 -17.15 -13.42 10.94
CA LEU A 24 -15.86 -13.48 10.23
C LEU A 24 -15.53 -12.18 9.49
N THR A 25 -16.54 -11.47 9.01
CA THR A 25 -16.37 -10.22 8.27
C THR A 25 -16.51 -8.96 9.12
N SER A 26 -16.75 -9.11 10.42
CA SER A 26 -16.81 -7.97 11.33
C SER A 26 -15.44 -7.32 11.45
N PRO A 27 -15.36 -5.99 11.32
CA PRO A 27 -14.12 -5.28 11.60
C PRO A 27 -13.67 -5.57 13.04
N PRO A 28 -12.37 -5.78 13.30
CA PRO A 28 -11.88 -5.92 14.64
C PRO A 28 -12.16 -4.63 15.44
N THR A 29 -12.32 -4.78 16.74
CA THR A 29 -12.42 -3.61 17.63
C THR A 29 -11.19 -2.72 17.45
N LEU A 30 -11.42 -1.41 17.30
CA LEU A 30 -10.34 -0.45 17.17
C LEU A 30 -9.39 -0.60 18.35
N VAL A 31 -8.10 -0.81 18.05
CA VAL A 31 -7.07 -0.89 19.07
C VAL A 31 -6.98 0.47 19.75
N ALA A 32 -7.16 0.49 21.07
CA ALA A 32 -6.89 1.68 21.84
C ALA A 32 -5.40 1.99 21.69
N VAL A 33 -5.10 3.09 21.02
CA VAL A 33 -3.73 3.61 21.02
C VAL A 33 -3.51 4.18 22.42
N THR A 34 -2.77 3.43 23.25
CA THR A 34 -2.33 3.96 24.54
C THR A 34 -1.57 5.25 24.25
N ALA A 35 -1.96 6.32 24.94
CA ALA A 35 -1.26 7.60 24.82
C ALA A 35 0.24 7.35 25.05
N SER A 36 1.04 7.42 23.99
CA SER A 36 2.49 7.33 24.14
C SER A 36 2.97 8.57 24.89
N ALA A 37 3.87 8.38 25.83
CA ALA A 37 4.54 9.49 26.50
C ALA A 37 5.42 10.32 25.55
N THR A 38 5.73 9.77 24.36
CA THR A 38 6.57 10.42 23.35
C THR A 38 5.74 11.35 22.47
N ALA A 39 6.10 12.62 22.43
CA ALA A 39 5.51 13.58 21.51
C ALA A 39 5.81 13.19 20.04
N PRO A 40 4.91 13.49 19.09
CA PRO A 40 5.16 13.26 17.70
C PRO A 40 6.36 14.04 17.15
N ASN A 41 7.15 13.40 16.29
CA ASN A 41 8.29 14.00 15.60
C ASN A 41 7.89 14.36 14.16
N LEU A 42 7.74 15.65 13.86
CA LEU A 42 7.31 16.13 12.54
C LEU A 42 8.34 15.82 11.45
N ALA A 43 9.64 15.87 11.77
CA ALA A 43 10.69 15.54 10.79
C ALA A 43 10.63 14.06 10.39
N ASN A 44 10.46 13.14 11.37
CA ASN A 44 10.22 11.74 11.07
C ASN A 44 8.91 11.56 10.30
N GLY A 45 7.85 12.28 10.66
CA GLY A 45 6.57 12.27 9.94
C GLY A 45 6.72 12.62 8.47
N GLN A 46 7.55 13.60 8.13
CA GLN A 46 7.87 13.96 6.74
C GLN A 46 8.67 12.85 6.03
N ILE A 47 9.64 12.23 6.69
CA ILE A 47 10.38 11.09 6.14
C ILE A 47 9.41 9.96 5.83
N ILE A 48 8.53 9.61 6.76
CA ILE A 48 7.52 8.56 6.58
C ILE A 48 6.52 8.90 5.47
N PHE A 49 6.10 10.16 5.35
CA PHE A 49 5.25 10.65 4.26
C PHE A 49 5.90 10.41 2.89
N ASN A 50 7.20 10.70 2.77
CA ASN A 50 7.94 10.46 1.55
C ASN A 50 8.19 8.96 1.32
N ALA A 51 8.56 8.20 2.34
CA ALA A 51 8.74 6.75 2.23
C ALA A 51 7.45 6.05 1.77
N GLY A 52 6.30 6.46 2.32
CA GLY A 52 4.98 5.95 1.96
C GLY A 52 4.45 6.46 0.62
N GLY A 53 5.14 7.40 -0.02
CA GLY A 53 4.71 7.94 -1.30
C GLY A 53 3.31 8.57 -1.28
N CYS A 54 2.86 9.09 -0.12
CA CYS A 54 1.48 9.52 0.09
C CYS A 54 0.99 10.49 -0.98
N SER A 55 1.85 11.43 -1.39
CA SER A 55 1.51 12.40 -2.44
C SER A 55 1.34 11.77 -3.84
N SER A 56 1.85 10.56 -4.07
CA SER A 56 1.70 9.89 -5.38
C SER A 56 0.25 9.60 -5.73
N CYS A 57 -0.56 9.26 -4.71
CA CYS A 57 -1.97 8.94 -4.87
C CYS A 57 -2.88 10.06 -4.37
N HIS A 58 -2.51 10.74 -3.28
CA HIS A 58 -3.40 11.66 -2.57
C HIS A 58 -3.25 13.12 -2.99
N ALA A 59 -2.21 13.51 -3.75
CA ALA A 59 -2.14 14.84 -4.32
C ALA A 59 -3.26 15.06 -5.35
N VAL A 60 -3.82 16.28 -5.38
CA VAL A 60 -4.81 16.65 -6.40
C VAL A 60 -4.18 16.46 -7.78
N PRO A 61 -4.83 15.74 -8.71
CA PRO A 61 -4.29 15.51 -10.04
C PRO A 61 -4.09 16.81 -10.85
N ASN A 62 -3.14 16.75 -11.80
CA ASN A 62 -2.92 17.79 -12.81
C ASN A 62 -2.62 19.20 -12.26
N GLN A 63 -1.93 19.28 -11.10
CA GLN A 63 -1.47 20.54 -10.53
C GLN A 63 -0.07 20.36 -9.89
N PRO A 64 0.75 21.43 -9.78
CA PRO A 64 2.17 21.32 -9.42
C PRO A 64 2.41 21.05 -7.92
N ASP A 65 1.55 21.55 -7.03
CA ASP A 65 1.75 21.43 -5.59
C ASP A 65 1.34 20.06 -5.06
N ARG A 66 2.31 19.20 -4.85
CA ARG A 66 2.12 17.82 -4.41
C ARG A 66 1.70 17.68 -2.94
N LEU A 67 1.76 18.74 -2.17
CA LEU A 67 1.28 18.75 -0.78
C LEU A 67 -0.21 19.12 -0.67
N ARG A 68 -0.86 19.47 -1.78
CA ARG A 68 -2.31 19.61 -1.83
C ARG A 68 -2.97 18.23 -1.89
N LEU A 69 -3.21 17.64 -0.72
CA LEU A 69 -3.62 16.24 -0.56
C LEU A 69 -5.15 16.04 -0.65
N GLY A 70 -5.81 16.75 -1.56
CA GLY A 70 -7.26 16.66 -1.78
C GLY A 70 -7.74 15.37 -2.43
N GLY A 71 -6.84 14.48 -2.85
CA GLY A 71 -7.18 13.21 -3.48
C GLY A 71 -7.73 13.35 -4.90
N GLY A 72 -8.48 12.32 -5.35
CA GLY A 72 -9.17 12.30 -6.63
C GLY A 72 -8.46 11.53 -7.74
N LEU A 73 -7.22 11.04 -7.51
CA LEU A 73 -6.56 10.18 -8.48
C LEU A 73 -7.37 8.89 -8.70
N ALA A 74 -7.68 8.60 -9.96
CA ALA A 74 -8.28 7.33 -10.38
C ALA A 74 -7.18 6.25 -10.49
N ILE A 75 -7.39 5.13 -9.81
CA ILE A 75 -6.49 3.97 -9.79
C ILE A 75 -7.26 2.80 -10.40
N PRO A 76 -7.10 2.52 -11.70
CA PRO A 76 -7.74 1.38 -12.33
C PRO A 76 -7.16 0.07 -11.80
N SER A 77 -7.99 -0.96 -11.77
CA SER A 77 -7.60 -2.30 -11.35
C SER A 77 -8.48 -3.36 -12.01
N PRO A 78 -8.14 -4.65 -11.94
CA PRO A 78 -9.03 -5.73 -12.39
C PRO A 78 -10.38 -5.80 -11.65
N PHE A 79 -10.50 -5.13 -10.51
CA PHE A 79 -11.70 -5.11 -9.67
C PHE A 79 -12.57 -3.87 -9.87
N GLY A 80 -12.17 -2.95 -10.74
CA GLY A 80 -12.81 -1.66 -10.98
C GLY A 80 -11.87 -0.49 -10.66
N THR A 81 -12.40 0.72 -10.54
CA THR A 81 -11.61 1.92 -10.32
C THR A 81 -11.73 2.40 -8.88
N PHE A 82 -10.59 2.51 -8.20
CA PHE A 82 -10.50 3.15 -6.89
C PHE A 82 -10.18 4.64 -7.06
N TYR A 83 -10.60 5.46 -6.12
CA TYR A 83 -10.26 6.88 -6.07
C TYR A 83 -9.56 7.18 -4.75
N ALA A 84 -8.34 7.74 -4.83
CA ALA A 84 -7.57 8.11 -3.65
C ALA A 84 -8.33 9.19 -2.86
N PRO A 85 -8.61 8.99 -1.56
CA PRO A 85 -9.37 9.95 -0.77
C PRO A 85 -8.58 11.22 -0.45
N ASN A 86 -9.28 12.26 -0.05
CA ASN A 86 -8.71 13.46 0.54
C ASN A 86 -8.12 13.13 1.92
N ILE A 87 -6.80 13.29 2.08
CA ILE A 87 -6.08 13.14 3.35
C ILE A 87 -5.47 14.45 3.86
N SER A 88 -5.88 15.59 3.28
CA SER A 88 -5.53 16.88 3.83
C SER A 88 -6.20 17.12 5.19
N PRO A 89 -5.72 18.07 6.01
CA PRO A 89 -6.35 18.39 7.27
C PRO A 89 -7.66 19.21 7.13
N ASP A 90 -8.35 19.09 5.99
CA ASP A 90 -9.67 19.66 5.81
C ASP A 90 -10.67 19.00 6.77
N PRO A 91 -11.45 19.79 7.55
CA PRO A 91 -12.34 19.24 8.57
C PRO A 91 -13.63 18.63 8.00
N ALA A 92 -14.01 18.93 6.76
CA ALA A 92 -15.24 18.43 6.15
C ALA A 92 -14.97 17.23 5.24
N ASP A 93 -13.98 17.34 4.38
CA ASP A 93 -13.74 16.40 3.28
C ASP A 93 -12.46 15.57 3.46
N GLY A 94 -11.58 15.94 4.42
CA GLY A 94 -10.31 15.28 4.71
C GLY A 94 -10.26 14.65 6.09
N ILE A 95 -9.03 14.55 6.63
CA ILE A 95 -8.76 13.93 7.94
C ILE A 95 -8.71 14.95 9.08
N GLY A 96 -9.17 16.20 8.86
CA GLY A 96 -9.05 17.30 9.83
C GLY A 96 -9.69 17.01 11.19
N ARG A 97 -10.83 16.32 11.21
CA ARG A 97 -11.53 15.92 12.45
C ARG A 97 -11.14 14.56 12.99
N TRP A 98 -10.26 13.84 12.31
CA TRP A 98 -9.86 12.51 12.77
C TRP A 98 -9.09 12.59 14.08
N ARG A 99 -9.35 11.60 14.92
CA ARG A 99 -8.53 11.36 16.13
C ARG A 99 -7.36 10.46 15.74
N GLU A 100 -6.25 10.58 16.45
CA GLU A 100 -5.04 9.78 16.25
C GLU A 100 -5.34 8.26 16.18
N VAL A 101 -6.16 7.76 17.09
CA VAL A 101 -6.56 6.36 17.12
C VAL A 101 -7.25 5.91 15.82
N GLY A 102 -8.10 6.77 15.24
CA GLY A 102 -8.76 6.50 13.96
C GLY A 102 -7.76 6.42 12.82
N PHE A 103 -6.80 7.33 12.77
CA PHE A 103 -5.75 7.33 11.76
C PHE A 103 -4.82 6.11 11.88
N VAL A 104 -4.38 5.77 13.10
CA VAL A 104 -3.55 4.58 13.34
C VAL A 104 -4.27 3.32 12.88
N ASN A 105 -5.54 3.13 13.23
CA ASN A 105 -6.31 1.96 12.79
C ASN A 105 -6.55 1.95 11.27
N ALA A 106 -6.76 3.12 10.65
CA ALA A 106 -6.88 3.23 9.20
C ALA A 106 -5.61 2.74 8.50
N VAL A 107 -4.45 3.22 8.94
CA VAL A 107 -3.15 2.89 8.35
C VAL A 107 -2.74 1.44 8.63
N THR A 108 -2.83 0.98 9.89
CA THR A 108 -2.27 -0.32 10.29
C THR A 108 -3.25 -1.49 10.19
N LYS A 109 -4.56 -1.21 10.21
CA LYS A 109 -5.59 -2.26 10.18
C LYS A 109 -6.53 -2.15 8.98
N GLY A 110 -6.43 -1.07 8.20
CA GLY A 110 -7.35 -0.80 7.10
C GLY A 110 -8.79 -0.69 7.56
N ILE A 111 -9.03 -0.05 8.72
CA ILE A 111 -10.37 0.16 9.30
C ILE A 111 -10.61 1.66 9.42
N SER A 112 -11.72 2.14 8.87
CA SER A 112 -12.10 3.56 8.97
C SER A 112 -12.48 3.95 10.40
N PRO A 113 -12.48 5.25 10.73
CA PRO A 113 -12.99 5.72 12.03
C PRO A 113 -14.43 5.29 12.34
N GLU A 114 -15.24 5.06 11.29
CA GLU A 114 -16.63 4.59 11.38
C GLU A 114 -16.73 3.06 11.53
N GLY A 115 -15.58 2.34 11.58
CA GLY A 115 -15.55 0.91 11.75
C GLY A 115 -15.84 0.11 10.47
N THR A 116 -15.52 0.65 9.27
CA THR A 116 -15.66 -0.09 8.02
C THR A 116 -14.30 -0.50 7.45
N HIS A 117 -14.24 -1.61 6.71
CA HIS A 117 -13.01 -2.02 6.03
C HIS A 117 -12.65 -1.07 4.89
N TYR A 118 -11.37 -0.73 4.75
CA TYR A 118 -10.83 -0.18 3.53
C TYR A 118 -10.47 -1.29 2.53
N PHE A 119 -10.60 -0.99 1.24
CA PHE A 119 -10.12 -1.89 0.19
C PHE A 119 -8.59 -1.95 0.17
N PRO A 120 -7.98 -3.09 -0.22
CA PRO A 120 -6.53 -3.27 -0.23
C PRO A 120 -5.79 -2.52 -1.34
N ALA A 121 -6.48 -1.66 -2.12
CA ALA A 121 -5.85 -0.61 -2.91
C ALA A 121 -5.15 0.45 -2.02
N PHE A 122 -5.53 0.56 -0.76
CA PHE A 122 -4.77 1.21 0.29
C PHE A 122 -3.81 0.17 0.91
N PRO A 123 -2.48 0.34 0.85
CA PRO A 123 -1.50 -0.71 1.18
C PRO A 123 -1.33 -0.96 2.69
N TYR A 124 -2.43 -1.00 3.43
CA TYR A 124 -2.42 -1.27 4.88
C TYR A 124 -1.86 -2.66 5.21
N THR A 125 -1.82 -3.59 4.27
CA THR A 125 -1.16 -4.90 4.42
C THR A 125 0.33 -4.76 4.69
N SER A 126 0.99 -3.82 4.03
CA SER A 126 2.38 -3.46 4.30
C SER A 126 2.51 -2.58 5.55
N TYR A 127 1.59 -1.63 5.72
CA TYR A 127 1.60 -0.72 6.88
C TYR A 127 1.24 -1.39 8.21
N ALA A 128 0.69 -2.60 8.19
CA ALA A 128 0.44 -3.38 9.40
C ALA A 128 1.73 -3.70 10.19
N HIS A 129 2.88 -3.72 9.51
CA HIS A 129 4.17 -4.05 10.09
C HIS A 129 4.90 -2.86 10.72
N VAL A 130 4.41 -1.61 10.52
CA VAL A 130 5.14 -0.42 10.95
C VAL A 130 4.93 -0.10 12.43
N LYS A 131 5.87 0.67 13.00
CA LYS A 131 5.76 1.17 14.37
C LYS A 131 4.61 2.17 14.48
N VAL A 132 3.79 2.02 15.50
CA VAL A 132 2.69 2.96 15.79
C VAL A 132 3.19 4.38 15.95
N GLN A 133 4.40 4.58 16.54
CA GLN A 133 4.98 5.92 16.68
C GLN A 133 5.22 6.60 15.32
N ASP A 134 5.71 5.88 14.32
CA ASP A 134 5.92 6.43 12.98
C ASP A 134 4.59 6.85 12.31
N VAL A 135 3.51 6.09 12.56
CA VAL A 135 2.15 6.48 12.10
C VAL A 135 1.65 7.74 12.80
N ARG A 136 1.95 7.90 14.10
CA ARG A 136 1.62 9.11 14.87
C ARG A 136 2.39 10.32 14.36
N ASP A 137 3.68 10.14 14.06
CA ASP A 137 4.54 11.18 13.50
C ASP A 137 4.02 11.61 12.12
N LEU A 138 3.63 10.64 11.27
CA LEU A 138 2.99 10.90 9.98
C LEU A 138 1.68 11.68 10.15
N PHE A 139 0.82 11.27 11.09
CA PHE A 139 -0.45 11.97 11.32
C PHE A 139 -0.24 13.42 11.76
N ALA A 140 0.70 13.63 12.68
CA ALA A 140 1.06 14.97 13.14
C ALA A 140 1.60 15.82 11.98
N TYR A 141 2.46 15.27 11.11
CA TYR A 141 2.95 15.96 9.93
C TYR A 141 1.82 16.32 8.96
N LEU A 142 0.92 15.38 8.64
CA LEU A 142 -0.23 15.66 7.76
C LEU A 142 -1.12 16.78 8.29
N LYS A 143 -1.25 16.89 9.61
CA LYS A 143 -2.01 17.98 10.25
C LYS A 143 -1.36 19.36 10.12
N THR A 144 -0.09 19.46 9.75
CA THR A 144 0.58 20.74 9.49
C THR A 144 0.39 21.25 8.07
N LEU A 145 -0.10 20.40 7.15
CA LEU A 145 -0.29 20.77 5.76
C LEU A 145 -1.53 21.65 5.56
N ALA A 146 -1.63 22.25 4.37
CA ALA A 146 -2.78 23.09 4.05
C ALA A 146 -4.06 22.25 3.87
N PRO A 147 -5.21 22.65 4.44
CA PRO A 147 -6.48 22.01 4.17
C PRO A 147 -6.90 22.22 2.69
N VAL A 148 -7.42 21.18 2.07
CA VAL A 148 -7.89 21.21 0.68
C VAL A 148 -9.35 20.78 0.69
N PRO A 149 -10.31 21.69 0.49
CA PRO A 149 -11.72 21.33 0.40
C PRO A 149 -12.00 20.54 -0.89
N GLY A 150 -12.99 19.67 -0.83
CA GLY A 150 -13.46 18.89 -1.97
C GLY A 150 -13.63 17.41 -1.64
N LYS A 151 -14.87 16.95 -1.75
CA LYS A 151 -15.22 15.54 -1.56
C LYS A 151 -14.81 14.74 -2.79
N VAL A 152 -14.05 13.68 -2.58
CA VAL A 152 -13.73 12.71 -3.62
C VAL A 152 -14.94 11.80 -3.86
N ARG A 153 -15.16 11.45 -5.13
CA ARG A 153 -16.23 10.51 -5.53
C ARG A 153 -15.99 9.11 -4.94
N ASP A 154 -17.06 8.34 -4.82
CA ASP A 154 -16.98 6.94 -4.40
C ASP A 154 -16.26 6.07 -5.43
N HIS A 155 -15.71 4.93 -4.99
CA HIS A 155 -15.10 3.95 -5.88
C HIS A 155 -16.12 3.39 -6.87
N ASP A 156 -15.66 3.14 -8.09
CA ASP A 156 -16.46 2.52 -9.15
C ASP A 156 -16.11 1.04 -9.25
N LEU A 157 -16.82 0.22 -8.45
CA LEU A 157 -16.56 -1.21 -8.30
C LEU A 157 -17.82 -2.00 -8.66
N PRO A 158 -17.74 -2.98 -9.58
CA PRO A 158 -18.87 -3.85 -9.89
C PRO A 158 -19.17 -4.82 -8.73
N PHE A 159 -20.40 -5.32 -8.69
CA PHE A 159 -20.77 -6.42 -7.80
C PHE A 159 -19.94 -7.69 -8.16
N PRO A 160 -19.43 -8.44 -7.17
CA PRO A 160 -19.58 -8.29 -5.71
C PRO A 160 -18.47 -7.47 -5.02
N PHE A 161 -17.58 -6.84 -5.76
CA PHE A 161 -16.40 -6.12 -5.22
C PHE A 161 -16.77 -4.81 -4.52
N ASN A 162 -17.96 -4.26 -4.76
CA ASN A 162 -18.50 -3.10 -4.07
C ASN A 162 -18.98 -3.42 -2.63
N ILE A 163 -19.05 -4.68 -2.23
CA ILE A 163 -19.44 -5.07 -0.86
C ILE A 163 -18.21 -4.99 0.05
N ARG A 164 -18.02 -3.83 0.71
CA ARG A 164 -16.87 -3.60 1.63
C ARG A 164 -16.70 -4.68 2.68
N ARG A 165 -17.80 -5.27 3.14
CA ARG A 165 -17.76 -6.29 4.17
C ARG A 165 -17.00 -7.55 3.73
N ASN A 166 -17.01 -7.87 2.44
CA ASN A 166 -16.24 -9.00 1.87
C ASN A 166 -14.72 -8.83 2.06
N VAL A 167 -14.23 -7.61 2.23
CA VAL A 167 -12.82 -7.35 2.54
C VAL A 167 -12.40 -7.99 3.87
N GLY A 168 -13.35 -8.23 4.80
CA GLY A 168 -13.07 -8.98 6.04
C GLY A 168 -12.53 -10.38 5.74
N ILE A 169 -13.18 -11.13 4.81
CA ILE A 169 -12.69 -12.45 4.37
C ILE A 169 -11.33 -12.31 3.69
N TRP A 170 -11.17 -11.32 2.81
CA TRP A 170 -9.90 -11.09 2.13
C TRP A 170 -8.75 -10.86 3.13
N LYS A 171 -8.98 -10.09 4.19
CA LYS A 171 -8.00 -9.87 5.27
C LYS A 171 -7.64 -11.15 6.00
N LEU A 172 -8.60 -12.02 6.30
CA LEU A 172 -8.32 -13.32 6.92
C LEU A 172 -7.38 -14.20 6.08
N LEU A 173 -7.41 -14.03 4.76
CA LEU A 173 -6.58 -14.83 3.85
C LEU A 173 -5.21 -14.22 3.56
N PHE A 174 -5.09 -12.89 3.55
CA PHE A 174 -3.93 -12.20 2.97
C PHE A 174 -3.28 -11.16 3.89
N MET A 175 -3.87 -10.83 5.03
CA MET A 175 -3.28 -9.86 5.95
C MET A 175 -2.46 -10.58 7.03
N ASP A 176 -1.17 -10.25 7.09
CA ASP A 176 -0.31 -10.52 8.25
C ASP A 176 -0.13 -9.20 9.00
N ASP A 177 -0.51 -9.15 10.27
CA ASP A 177 -0.46 -7.93 11.09
C ASP A 177 0.63 -7.98 12.17
N LYS A 178 1.62 -8.88 12.01
CA LYS A 178 2.76 -8.98 12.91
C LYS A 178 3.65 -7.74 12.77
N PRO A 179 4.01 -7.07 13.87
CA PRO A 179 4.91 -5.94 13.80
C PRO A 179 6.28 -6.36 13.28
N PHE A 180 6.98 -5.42 12.63
CA PHE A 180 8.36 -5.62 12.21
C PHE A 180 9.25 -5.84 13.43
N ILE A 181 10.06 -6.89 13.37
CA ILE A 181 11.08 -7.23 14.37
C ILE A 181 12.44 -7.16 13.67
N ALA A 182 13.36 -6.36 14.23
CA ALA A 182 14.72 -6.28 13.70
C ALA A 182 15.44 -7.64 13.85
N ASP A 183 16.15 -8.03 12.80
CA ASP A 183 16.97 -9.24 12.82
C ASP A 183 18.36 -8.90 13.40
N PRO A 184 18.72 -9.48 14.55
CA PRO A 184 20.01 -9.20 15.19
C PRO A 184 21.22 -9.75 14.40
N ALA A 185 21.01 -10.62 13.40
CA ALA A 185 22.07 -11.13 12.54
C ALA A 185 22.48 -10.12 11.45
N HIS A 186 21.73 -9.04 11.27
CA HIS A 186 21.96 -8.04 10.24
C HIS A 186 22.29 -6.66 10.82
N SER A 187 22.90 -5.80 10.01
CA SER A 187 23.24 -4.43 10.38
C SER A 187 22.00 -3.59 10.74
N VAL A 188 22.22 -2.49 11.46
CA VAL A 188 21.17 -1.50 11.74
C VAL A 188 20.63 -0.91 10.43
N SER A 189 21.50 -0.64 9.47
CA SER A 189 21.13 -0.13 8.15
C SER A 189 20.28 -1.13 7.38
N TRP A 190 20.69 -2.40 7.33
CA TRP A 190 19.90 -3.45 6.69
C TRP A 190 18.48 -3.55 7.30
N ASN A 191 18.40 -3.54 8.63
CA ASN A 191 17.13 -3.59 9.35
C ASN A 191 16.26 -2.35 9.06
N ARG A 192 16.88 -1.16 8.91
CA ARG A 192 16.16 0.06 8.49
C ARG A 192 15.63 -0.10 7.06
N GLY A 193 16.42 -0.63 6.15
CA GLY A 193 16.01 -0.94 4.79
C GLY A 193 14.86 -1.95 4.73
N ALA A 194 14.98 -3.05 5.48
CA ALA A 194 13.93 -4.06 5.60
C ALA A 194 12.61 -3.47 6.12
N TYR A 195 12.70 -2.62 7.14
CA TYR A 195 11.56 -1.90 7.70
C TYR A 195 10.89 -0.98 6.68
N LEU A 196 11.67 -0.19 5.94
CA LEU A 196 11.13 0.73 4.94
C LEU A 196 10.52 -0.03 3.76
N VAL A 197 11.22 -1.02 3.19
CA VAL A 197 10.77 -1.77 2.01
C VAL A 197 9.51 -2.57 2.27
N ASN A 198 9.41 -3.23 3.43
CA ASN A 198 8.25 -4.06 3.78
C ASN A 198 7.12 -3.28 4.47
N GLY A 199 7.42 -2.10 5.01
CA GLY A 199 6.48 -1.19 5.65
C GLY A 199 6.01 -0.07 4.73
N PHE A 200 6.39 1.17 5.06
CA PHE A 200 5.88 2.35 4.35
C PHE A 200 6.23 2.39 2.86
N GLY A 201 7.40 1.90 2.45
CA GLY A 201 7.78 1.83 1.04
C GLY A 201 6.93 0.88 0.21
N HIS A 202 6.26 -0.09 0.83
CA HIS A 202 5.33 -1.07 0.26
C HIS A 202 5.73 -1.61 -1.13
N CYS A 203 7.05 -1.77 -1.38
CA CYS A 203 7.61 -2.11 -2.68
C CYS A 203 7.03 -3.40 -3.26
N ALA A 204 6.71 -4.38 -2.38
CA ALA A 204 6.10 -5.64 -2.79
C ALA A 204 4.71 -5.47 -3.40
N GLU A 205 3.99 -4.38 -3.13
CA GLU A 205 2.64 -4.18 -3.66
C GLU A 205 2.63 -4.05 -5.19
N CYS A 206 3.70 -3.48 -5.77
CA CYS A 206 3.90 -3.43 -7.22
C CYS A 206 4.87 -4.52 -7.69
N HIS A 207 5.96 -4.77 -6.97
CA HIS A 207 7.03 -5.67 -7.42
C HIS A 207 6.77 -7.16 -7.12
N SER A 208 5.53 -7.57 -6.86
CA SER A 208 5.17 -8.97 -6.65
C SER A 208 3.92 -9.34 -7.47
N PRO A 209 3.86 -10.55 -8.02
CA PRO A 209 2.67 -11.00 -8.72
C PRO A 209 1.53 -11.28 -7.75
N ARG A 210 0.31 -11.16 -8.25
CA ARG A 210 -0.92 -11.37 -7.47
C ARG A 210 -1.70 -12.55 -7.99
N ASN A 211 -2.40 -13.23 -7.09
CA ASN A 211 -3.39 -14.23 -7.45
C ASN A 211 -4.70 -13.59 -7.93
N PHE A 212 -5.67 -14.39 -8.34
CA PHE A 212 -6.96 -13.94 -8.87
C PHE A 212 -7.83 -13.16 -7.85
N LEU A 213 -7.55 -13.27 -6.56
CA LEU A 213 -8.18 -12.48 -5.49
C LEU A 213 -7.41 -11.18 -5.16
N GLY A 214 -6.34 -10.88 -5.88
CA GLY A 214 -5.52 -9.70 -5.68
C GLY A 214 -4.50 -9.81 -4.53
N GLY A 215 -4.39 -10.97 -3.87
CA GLY A 215 -3.37 -11.21 -2.85
C GLY A 215 -1.99 -11.47 -3.46
N ILE A 216 -0.92 -10.97 -2.83
CA ILE A 216 0.46 -11.24 -3.25
C ILE A 216 0.75 -12.74 -3.16
N ILE A 217 1.39 -13.30 -4.19
CA ILE A 217 1.89 -14.68 -4.17
C ILE A 217 3.20 -14.69 -3.38
N ALA A 218 3.14 -15.13 -2.12
CA ALA A 218 4.27 -15.05 -1.18
C ALA A 218 5.55 -15.69 -1.68
N ALA A 219 5.45 -16.84 -2.36
CA ALA A 219 6.61 -17.54 -2.95
C ALA A 219 7.29 -16.76 -4.09
N GLN A 220 6.63 -15.77 -4.64
CA GLN A 220 7.14 -14.93 -5.74
C GLN A 220 7.27 -13.45 -5.33
N ARG A 221 7.32 -13.18 -4.02
CA ARG A 221 7.46 -11.83 -3.49
C ARG A 221 8.70 -11.14 -4.06
N PHE A 222 8.57 -9.91 -4.53
CA PHE A 222 9.56 -9.13 -5.26
C PHE A 222 9.98 -9.67 -6.63
N GLY A 223 9.35 -10.75 -7.12
CA GLY A 223 9.63 -11.37 -8.42
C GLY A 223 9.09 -10.61 -9.63
N GLY A 224 8.49 -9.42 -9.43
CA GLY A 224 7.85 -8.66 -10.50
C GLY A 224 6.51 -9.25 -10.95
N GLY A 225 5.90 -8.64 -11.96
CA GLY A 225 4.62 -9.11 -12.47
C GLY A 225 3.86 -8.07 -13.30
N PRO A 226 2.61 -8.35 -13.69
CA PRO A 226 1.74 -7.34 -14.29
C PRO A 226 1.59 -6.13 -13.38
N ASP A 227 1.55 -4.93 -13.98
CA ASP A 227 1.34 -3.69 -13.22
C ASP A 227 -0.06 -3.70 -12.57
N PRO A 228 -0.18 -3.62 -11.25
CA PRO A 228 -1.46 -3.62 -10.56
C PRO A 228 -2.30 -2.36 -10.80
N GLU A 229 -1.69 -1.27 -11.28
CA GLU A 229 -2.35 0.01 -11.55
C GLU A 229 -2.78 0.17 -13.02
N GLY A 230 -2.52 -0.81 -13.88
CA GLY A 230 -2.91 -0.67 -15.28
C GLY A 230 -2.19 -1.60 -16.25
N GLU A 231 -1.86 -1.07 -17.42
CA GLU A 231 -1.16 -1.81 -18.46
C GLU A 231 0.36 -1.70 -18.26
N GLY A 232 1.04 -2.84 -18.29
CA GLY A 232 2.49 -2.85 -18.21
C GLY A 232 3.04 -4.02 -17.39
N TRP A 233 4.32 -3.90 -17.08
CA TRP A 233 5.06 -4.93 -16.36
C TRP A 233 6.02 -4.28 -15.37
N VAL A 234 5.88 -4.64 -14.09
CA VAL A 234 6.76 -4.21 -13.01
C VAL A 234 7.93 -5.21 -12.92
N PRO A 235 9.19 -4.74 -12.89
CA PRO A 235 10.34 -5.64 -12.90
C PRO A 235 10.50 -6.41 -11.58
N ASN A 236 11.17 -7.55 -11.68
CA ASN A 236 11.71 -8.29 -10.55
C ASN A 236 12.85 -7.48 -9.91
N ILE A 237 12.77 -7.20 -8.61
CA ILE A 237 13.78 -6.45 -7.85
C ILE A 237 14.63 -7.33 -6.93
N THR A 238 14.60 -8.64 -7.12
CA THR A 238 15.58 -9.55 -6.51
C THR A 238 16.82 -9.66 -7.39
N ARG A 239 17.86 -10.33 -6.89
CA ARG A 239 19.08 -10.60 -7.68
C ARG A 239 18.79 -11.17 -9.08
N LYS A 240 17.69 -11.91 -9.24
CA LYS A 240 17.32 -12.48 -10.54
C LYS A 240 16.91 -11.44 -11.57
N GLY A 241 16.30 -10.34 -11.15
CA GLY A 241 15.88 -9.26 -12.05
C GLY A 241 16.86 -8.10 -12.13
N LEU A 242 17.54 -7.79 -11.02
CA LEU A 242 18.51 -6.69 -10.96
C LEU A 242 19.89 -7.06 -11.55
N GLY A 243 20.20 -8.39 -11.66
CA GLY A 243 21.49 -8.81 -12.20
C GLY A 243 22.66 -8.26 -11.39
N ASP A 244 23.53 -7.50 -12.04
CA ASP A 244 24.78 -6.97 -11.46
C ASP A 244 24.60 -5.64 -10.70
N TRP A 245 23.38 -5.10 -10.59
CA TRP A 245 23.16 -3.88 -9.83
C TRP A 245 23.65 -4.06 -8.38
N ASN A 246 24.43 -3.11 -7.89
CA ASN A 246 24.90 -3.06 -6.53
C ASN A 246 24.05 -2.08 -5.69
N ASP A 247 24.37 -1.94 -4.42
CA ASP A 247 23.69 -1.05 -3.48
C ASP A 247 23.75 0.43 -3.90
N LYS A 248 24.87 0.88 -4.48
CA LYS A 248 25.04 2.25 -4.96
C LYS A 248 24.17 2.53 -6.18
N ASP A 249 24.06 1.57 -7.09
CA ASP A 249 23.20 1.67 -8.28
C ASP A 249 21.72 1.82 -7.87
N ILE A 250 21.28 1.00 -6.91
CA ILE A 250 19.90 1.06 -6.39
C ILE A 250 19.66 2.38 -5.66
N ALA A 251 20.57 2.81 -4.77
CA ALA A 251 20.44 4.07 -4.06
C ALA A 251 20.40 5.27 -5.02
N TYR A 252 21.24 5.27 -6.04
CA TYR A 252 21.26 6.29 -7.12
C TYR A 252 19.96 6.27 -7.93
N PHE A 253 19.49 5.09 -8.31
CA PHE A 253 18.19 4.95 -8.99
C PHE A 253 17.03 5.49 -8.15
N LEU A 254 17.00 5.21 -6.86
CA LEU A 254 15.96 5.73 -5.95
C LEU A 254 16.03 7.25 -5.75
N GLU A 255 17.15 7.87 -6.02
CA GLU A 255 17.34 9.31 -5.98
C GLU A 255 17.00 10.00 -7.32
N THR A 256 17.50 9.46 -8.43
CA THR A 256 17.49 10.12 -9.73
C THR A 256 16.51 9.53 -10.73
N GLY A 257 16.16 8.27 -10.56
CA GLY A 257 15.39 7.48 -11.52
C GLY A 257 16.21 6.97 -12.71
N GLN A 258 17.54 7.17 -12.71
CA GLN A 258 18.41 6.71 -13.78
C GLN A 258 18.97 5.33 -13.48
N THR A 259 18.95 4.45 -14.47
CA THR A 259 19.51 3.11 -14.40
C THR A 259 21.01 3.12 -14.75
N PRO A 260 21.81 2.11 -14.34
CA PRO A 260 23.26 2.06 -14.65
C PRO A 260 23.58 2.01 -16.15
N ASP A 261 22.66 1.54 -16.97
CA ASP A 261 22.77 1.48 -18.43
C ASP A 261 22.28 2.75 -19.15
N GLY A 262 21.91 3.80 -18.38
CA GLY A 262 21.54 5.10 -18.92
C GLY A 262 20.08 5.25 -19.33
N ASP A 263 19.23 4.28 -19.00
CA ASP A 263 17.77 4.39 -19.14
C ASP A 263 17.15 5.10 -17.93
N SER A 264 15.86 5.32 -17.93
CA SER A 264 15.14 6.04 -16.88
C SER A 264 13.91 5.27 -16.39
N ALA A 265 13.55 5.52 -15.14
CA ALA A 265 12.31 5.01 -14.57
C ALA A 265 11.08 5.43 -15.40
N GLY A 266 10.21 4.46 -15.69
CA GLY A 266 8.95 4.68 -16.41
C GLY A 266 7.71 4.40 -15.56
N GLY A 267 6.53 4.70 -16.10
CA GLY A 267 5.24 4.35 -15.50
C GLY A 267 5.04 4.89 -14.09
N SER A 268 4.45 4.07 -13.24
CA SER A 268 4.17 4.40 -11.82
C SER A 268 5.45 4.65 -11.01
N MET A 269 6.59 4.04 -11.39
CA MET A 269 7.85 4.21 -10.68
C MET A 269 8.36 5.66 -10.69
N VAL A 270 8.04 6.45 -11.71
CA VAL A 270 8.36 7.90 -11.73
C VAL A 270 7.78 8.62 -10.51
N ARG A 271 6.55 8.25 -10.09
CA ARG A 271 5.93 8.83 -8.90
C ARG A 271 6.64 8.38 -7.62
N VAL A 272 7.12 7.14 -7.59
CA VAL A 272 7.90 6.61 -6.46
C VAL A 272 9.21 7.36 -6.33
N ILE A 273 9.99 7.49 -7.42
CA ILE A 273 11.27 8.21 -7.43
C ILE A 273 11.13 9.65 -6.91
N ARG A 274 10.07 10.36 -7.30
CA ARG A 274 9.82 11.73 -6.79
C ARG A 274 9.67 11.81 -5.27
N ASN A 275 9.32 10.72 -4.61
CA ASN A 275 9.23 10.65 -3.15
C ASN A 275 10.53 10.12 -2.56
N THR A 276 11.10 9.05 -3.12
CA THR A 276 12.34 8.46 -2.59
C THR A 276 13.54 9.41 -2.75
N SER A 277 13.54 10.29 -3.76
CA SER A 277 14.52 11.36 -3.88
C SER A 277 14.53 12.36 -2.71
N GLN A 278 13.42 12.45 -1.97
CA GLN A 278 13.27 13.30 -0.78
C GLN A 278 13.65 12.60 0.52
N LEU A 279 13.99 11.31 0.48
CA LEU A 279 14.47 10.58 1.64
C LEU A 279 15.91 10.99 1.97
N PRO A 280 16.33 10.90 3.23
CA PRO A 280 17.73 10.95 3.61
C PRO A 280 18.56 9.95 2.80
N ALA A 281 19.80 10.32 2.47
CA ALA A 281 20.69 9.44 1.69
C ALA A 281 20.91 8.09 2.41
N GLU A 282 21.01 8.11 3.75
CA GLU A 282 21.13 6.92 4.59
C GLU A 282 19.92 5.99 4.48
N ASP A 283 18.71 6.50 4.35
CA ASP A 283 17.50 5.68 4.15
C ASP A 283 17.47 5.04 2.76
N ARG A 284 17.90 5.77 1.70
CA ARG A 284 18.03 5.20 0.36
C ARG A 284 19.11 4.11 0.33
N ALA A 285 20.25 4.34 0.99
CA ALA A 285 21.31 3.35 1.12
C ALA A 285 20.84 2.10 1.89
N ALA A 286 20.10 2.28 2.97
CA ALA A 286 19.51 1.20 3.74
C ALA A 286 18.53 0.36 2.91
N ILE A 287 17.64 1.01 2.15
CA ILE A 287 16.72 0.35 1.21
C ILE A 287 17.52 -0.48 0.20
N ALA A 288 18.58 0.09 -0.37
CA ALA A 288 19.43 -0.57 -1.35
C ALA A 288 20.16 -1.80 -0.76
N GLU A 289 20.75 -1.67 0.43
CA GLU A 289 21.39 -2.78 1.17
C GLU A 289 20.42 -3.95 1.36
N TYR A 290 19.18 -3.66 1.77
CA TYR A 290 18.17 -4.69 1.94
C TYR A 290 17.77 -5.33 0.60
N ILE A 291 17.51 -4.55 -0.45
CA ILE A 291 17.09 -5.06 -1.75
C ILE A 291 18.16 -5.96 -2.37
N VAL A 292 19.43 -5.57 -2.30
CA VAL A 292 20.57 -6.38 -2.78
C VAL A 292 20.66 -7.72 -2.06
N SER A 293 20.26 -7.77 -0.80
CA SER A 293 20.28 -9.00 0.01
C SER A 293 19.12 -9.96 -0.27
N LEU A 294 18.11 -9.55 -1.02
CA LEU A 294 16.96 -10.38 -1.30
C LEU A 294 17.37 -11.67 -2.05
N PRO A 295 16.88 -12.84 -1.62
CA PRO A 295 17.15 -14.08 -2.33
C PRO A 295 16.60 -14.02 -3.75
N PRO A 296 17.26 -14.66 -4.73
CA PRO A 296 16.76 -14.69 -6.09
C PRO A 296 15.41 -15.43 -6.14
N VAL A 297 14.42 -14.81 -6.77
CA VAL A 297 13.06 -15.34 -6.89
C VAL A 297 12.64 -15.35 -8.35
N ASP A 298 12.02 -16.45 -8.79
CA ASP A 298 11.39 -16.55 -10.10
C ASP A 298 10.03 -15.82 -10.09
N GLY A 299 9.92 -14.78 -10.93
CA GLY A 299 8.64 -14.13 -11.21
C GLY A 299 7.90 -14.86 -12.36
N PRO A 300 6.66 -14.47 -12.64
CA PRO A 300 5.93 -14.95 -13.79
C PRO A 300 6.65 -14.52 -15.09
N PRO A 301 6.53 -15.28 -16.18
CA PRO A 301 7.14 -14.93 -17.46
C PRO A 301 6.55 -13.62 -17.99
N ARG A 302 7.42 -12.70 -18.40
CA ARG A 302 6.97 -11.46 -19.03
C ARG A 302 6.42 -11.77 -20.41
N PRO A 303 5.20 -11.33 -20.74
CA PRO A 303 4.68 -11.49 -22.10
C PRO A 303 5.56 -10.74 -23.10
N PRO A 304 5.67 -11.23 -24.35
CA PRO A 304 6.43 -10.53 -25.39
C PRO A 304 5.85 -9.12 -25.56
N ARG A 305 6.75 -8.13 -25.75
CA ARG A 305 6.35 -6.73 -25.97
C ARG A 305 5.50 -6.70 -27.25
N LYS A 306 4.28 -6.17 -27.18
CA LYS A 306 3.48 -5.90 -28.39
C LYS A 306 4.34 -5.02 -29.30
N ALA A 307 4.53 -5.44 -30.56
CA ALA A 307 5.23 -4.61 -31.53
C ALA A 307 4.52 -3.25 -31.62
N GLU A 308 5.26 -2.16 -31.43
CA GLU A 308 4.71 -0.85 -31.71
C GLU A 308 4.23 -0.81 -33.16
N PRO A 309 3.03 -0.30 -33.43
CA PRO A 309 2.60 -0.10 -34.81
C PRO A 309 3.67 0.77 -35.50
N ALA A 310 4.20 0.27 -36.61
CA ALA A 310 5.20 1.00 -37.39
C ALA A 310 4.66 2.41 -37.66
N VAL A 311 5.36 3.42 -37.15
CA VAL A 311 5.04 4.82 -37.48
C VAL A 311 5.16 4.94 -39.00
N ALA A 312 4.02 5.05 -39.68
CA ALA A 312 4.00 5.33 -41.10
C ALA A 312 4.75 6.65 -41.33
N LYS A 313 5.87 6.56 -42.06
CA LYS A 313 6.68 7.73 -42.47
C LYS A 313 5.93 8.57 -43.48
#